data_e74b4229ffd5c2eebc47802d6a6931f3
#
_entry.id   e74b4229ffd5c2eebc47802d6a6931f3
#
_cell.length_a   1.000
_cell.length_b   1.000
_cell.length_c   1.000
_cell.angle_alpha   90.00
_cell.angle_beta   90.00
_cell.angle_gamma   90.00
#
_symmetry.space_group_name_H-M   'P 1'
#
loop_
_entity.id
_entity.type
_entity.pdbx_description
1 polymer ?
#
loop_
_entity_poly.entity_id
_entity_poly.type
_entity_poly.pdbx_seq_one_letter_code
_entity_poly.pdbx_strand_id
1 'polypeptide(L)'
;MTHEWGSAPEFVGPRHELREKLLLDLFRSGSPGPHVLNAGAGTGSFSLRLAENGFDVTSVDASSAAVEVLRRRVPGEVAQADVTTLPFADAAFDAAVLGEVLEHVEDDRGALEEVARVLRPGGVLAVSVPADPKRFGPSDRWAGHVRRYSRQELLSACQAGGFTVERCRAWGFPFAALYHRYLYERRLDRHGASAPRRWERPALAVLSAILQVDRLFVGVERGALGYLLLATRD
;
A
#
# COMPACT_ATOMS: atom_id res chain seq x y z
N MET A 1 21.79 -6.33 2.75
CA MET A 1 20.90 -6.61 3.89
C MET A 1 19.53 -6.12 3.47
N THR A 2 18.55 -6.99 3.38
CA THR A 2 17.16 -6.65 3.15
C THR A 2 16.59 -6.00 4.42
N HIS A 3 15.76 -4.98 4.28
CA HIS A 3 15.12 -4.31 5.40
C HIS A 3 14.10 -5.26 6.06
N GLU A 4 14.19 -5.43 7.37
CA GLU A 4 13.20 -6.19 8.14
C GLU A 4 12.09 -5.23 8.57
N TRP A 5 10.93 -5.35 7.92
CA TRP A 5 9.77 -4.51 8.17
C TRP A 5 9.28 -4.67 9.62
N GLY A 6 8.96 -3.54 10.26
CA GLY A 6 8.51 -3.50 11.65
C GLY A 6 9.62 -3.50 12.71
N SER A 7 10.89 -3.75 12.35
CA SER A 7 12.01 -3.76 13.30
C SER A 7 12.49 -2.37 13.73
N ALA A 8 12.16 -1.32 13.00
CA ALA A 8 12.49 0.08 13.30
C ALA A 8 11.32 1.00 12.96
N PRO A 9 11.23 2.21 13.57
CA PRO A 9 10.21 3.16 13.19
C PRO A 9 10.35 3.53 11.71
N GLU A 10 9.37 3.15 10.91
CA GLU A 10 9.34 3.48 9.49
C GLU A 10 9.21 5.00 9.30
N PHE A 11 9.96 5.55 8.35
CA PHE A 11 9.78 6.92 7.94
C PHE A 11 8.52 7.04 7.08
N VAL A 12 7.42 7.38 7.70
CA VAL A 12 6.19 7.78 7.01
C VAL A 12 6.40 9.20 6.48
N GLY A 13 6.95 9.31 5.27
CA GLY A 13 7.24 10.59 4.63
C GLY A 13 6.05 11.13 3.81
N PRO A 14 6.18 12.37 3.30
CA PRO A 14 5.13 13.07 2.55
C PRO A 14 4.53 12.27 1.38
N ARG A 15 5.37 11.48 0.71
CA ARG A 15 4.95 10.61 -0.40
C ARG A 15 4.03 9.48 0.07
N HIS A 16 4.36 8.86 1.20
CA HIS A 16 3.56 7.80 1.79
C HIS A 16 2.19 8.34 2.23
N GLU A 17 2.18 9.51 2.88
CA GLU A 17 0.95 10.19 3.29
C GLU A 17 0.04 10.52 2.11
N LEU A 18 0.59 11.02 1.00
CA LEU A 18 -0.16 11.29 -0.23
C LEU A 18 -0.77 10.00 -0.79
N ARG A 19 0.03 8.92 -0.91
CA ARG A 19 -0.43 7.63 -1.41
C ARG A 19 -1.59 7.08 -0.57
N GLU A 20 -1.46 7.06 0.75
CA GLU A 20 -2.51 6.55 1.63
C GLU A 20 -3.81 7.35 1.51
N LYS A 21 -3.73 8.70 1.42
CA LYS A 21 -4.91 9.53 1.20
C LYS A 21 -5.59 9.19 -0.12
N LEU A 22 -4.82 9.07 -1.20
CA LEU A 22 -5.35 8.73 -2.52
C LEU A 22 -5.95 7.30 -2.55
N LEU A 23 -5.30 6.34 -1.88
CA LEU A 23 -5.79 4.97 -1.78
C LEU A 23 -7.10 4.92 -0.98
N LEU A 24 -7.19 5.64 0.14
CA LEU A 24 -8.42 5.73 0.92
C LEU A 24 -9.56 6.37 0.13
N ASP A 25 -9.30 7.48 -0.59
CA ASP A 25 -10.31 8.15 -1.42
C ASP A 25 -10.83 7.19 -2.51
N LEU A 26 -9.92 6.45 -3.16
CA LEU A 26 -10.29 5.44 -4.15
C LEU A 26 -11.09 4.29 -3.53
N PHE A 27 -10.63 3.74 -2.41
CA PHE A 27 -11.30 2.67 -1.68
C PHE A 27 -12.74 3.04 -1.31
N ARG A 28 -12.93 4.20 -0.69
CA ARG A 28 -14.26 4.70 -0.31
C ARG A 28 -15.19 4.90 -1.50
N SER A 29 -14.64 5.23 -2.66
CA SER A 29 -15.44 5.40 -3.88
C SER A 29 -16.02 4.11 -4.46
N GLY A 30 -15.52 2.94 -4.00
CA GLY A 30 -16.10 1.62 -4.27
C GLY A 30 -17.25 1.23 -3.33
N SER A 31 -17.62 2.11 -2.39
CA SER A 31 -18.67 1.84 -1.39
C SER A 31 -18.45 0.53 -0.61
N PRO A 32 -17.27 0.32 -0.02
CA PRO A 32 -16.95 -0.91 0.72
C PRO A 32 -17.86 -1.09 1.93
N GLY A 33 -18.18 -2.33 2.27
CA GLY A 33 -18.83 -2.65 3.54
C GLY A 33 -17.89 -2.45 4.73
N PRO A 34 -18.39 -2.61 5.97
CA PRO A 34 -17.69 -2.21 7.18
C PRO A 34 -16.50 -3.09 7.56
N HIS A 35 -16.53 -4.39 7.28
CA HIS A 35 -15.51 -5.33 7.72
C HIS A 35 -14.36 -5.40 6.69
N VAL A 36 -13.22 -4.82 7.04
CA VAL A 36 -12.09 -4.59 6.11
C VAL A 36 -10.85 -5.36 6.54
N LEU A 37 -10.31 -6.16 5.63
CA LEU A 37 -8.99 -6.76 5.75
C LEU A 37 -7.92 -5.79 5.23
N ASN A 38 -6.96 -5.40 6.07
CA ASN A 38 -5.73 -4.75 5.63
C ASN A 38 -4.60 -5.79 5.65
N ALA A 39 -4.31 -6.42 4.52
CA ALA A 39 -3.27 -7.43 4.39
C ALA A 39 -1.93 -6.78 3.98
N GLY A 40 -0.84 -7.16 4.68
CA GLY A 40 0.44 -6.46 4.62
C GLY A 40 0.37 -5.08 5.31
N ALA A 41 -0.16 -5.06 6.54
CA ALA A 41 -0.47 -3.82 7.26
C ALA A 41 0.78 -3.06 7.74
N GLY A 42 1.97 -3.68 7.70
CA GLY A 42 3.21 -3.08 8.20
C GLY A 42 3.06 -2.64 9.66
N THR A 43 3.41 -1.38 9.94
CA THR A 43 3.26 -0.80 11.28
C THR A 43 1.88 -0.16 11.54
N GLY A 44 0.91 -0.34 10.63
CA GLY A 44 -0.51 -0.03 10.85
C GLY A 44 -0.94 1.40 10.53
N SER A 45 -0.16 2.18 9.77
CA SER A 45 -0.57 3.55 9.44
C SER A 45 -1.88 3.59 8.65
N PHE A 46 -2.04 2.68 7.69
CA PHE A 46 -3.28 2.61 6.91
C PHE A 46 -4.44 1.98 7.69
N SER A 47 -4.16 0.99 8.57
CA SER A 47 -5.19 0.43 9.47
C SER A 47 -5.79 1.49 10.39
N LEU A 48 -4.95 2.37 10.97
CA LEU A 48 -5.45 3.50 11.77
C LEU A 48 -6.34 4.42 10.94
N ARG A 49 -5.91 4.73 9.71
CA ARG A 49 -6.66 5.60 8.80
C ARG A 49 -8.01 5.00 8.41
N LEU A 50 -8.07 3.69 8.18
CA LEU A 50 -9.34 2.97 7.94
C LEU A 50 -10.25 3.04 9.18
N ALA A 51 -9.72 2.74 10.37
CA ALA A 51 -10.48 2.78 11.63
C ALA A 51 -11.00 4.20 11.95
N GLU A 52 -10.19 5.24 11.75
CA GLU A 52 -10.61 6.65 11.88
C GLU A 52 -11.74 7.04 10.90
N ASN A 53 -11.90 6.29 9.81
CA ASN A 53 -12.99 6.46 8.84
C ASN A 53 -14.17 5.51 9.08
N GLY A 54 -14.23 4.84 10.25
CA GLY A 54 -15.37 4.08 10.70
C GLY A 54 -15.41 2.62 10.24
N PHE A 55 -14.32 2.09 9.70
CA PHE A 55 -14.22 0.69 9.31
C PHE A 55 -13.81 -0.19 10.50
N ASP A 56 -14.35 -1.40 10.55
CA ASP A 56 -13.88 -2.48 11.43
C ASP A 56 -12.74 -3.22 10.71
N VAL A 57 -11.53 -3.08 11.25
CA VAL A 57 -10.30 -3.45 10.55
C VAL A 57 -9.63 -4.66 11.18
N THR A 58 -9.47 -5.72 10.39
CA THR A 58 -8.53 -6.80 10.69
C THR A 58 -7.21 -6.52 9.97
N SER A 59 -6.13 -6.44 10.72
CA SER A 59 -4.78 -6.14 10.21
C SER A 59 -3.93 -7.39 10.18
N VAL A 60 -3.31 -7.70 9.04
CA VAL A 60 -2.45 -8.87 8.86
C VAL A 60 -1.08 -8.46 8.33
N ASP A 61 -0.03 -9.07 8.85
CA ASP A 61 1.33 -8.95 8.31
C ASP A 61 2.10 -10.26 8.51
N ALA A 62 3.02 -10.57 7.59
CA ALA A 62 3.86 -11.75 7.70
C ALA A 62 4.99 -11.58 8.73
N SER A 63 5.46 -10.33 8.95
CA SER A 63 6.51 -9.99 9.90
C SER A 63 6.00 -10.02 11.33
N SER A 64 6.59 -10.88 12.16
CA SER A 64 6.29 -10.92 13.61
C SER A 64 6.59 -9.59 14.31
N ALA A 65 7.63 -8.87 13.89
CA ALA A 65 7.97 -7.55 14.41
C ALA A 65 6.89 -6.50 14.07
N ALA A 66 6.36 -6.52 12.84
CA ALA A 66 5.25 -5.66 12.45
C ALA A 66 3.97 -5.98 13.26
N VAL A 67 3.66 -7.27 13.42
CA VAL A 67 2.50 -7.73 14.20
C VAL A 67 2.58 -7.28 15.66
N GLU A 68 3.76 -7.29 16.26
CA GLU A 68 3.95 -6.79 17.63
C GLU A 68 3.66 -5.29 17.75
N VAL A 69 4.07 -4.51 16.75
CA VAL A 69 3.75 -3.07 16.66
C VAL A 69 2.25 -2.86 16.43
N LEU A 70 1.65 -3.60 15.49
CA LEU A 70 0.23 -3.55 15.19
C LEU A 70 -0.63 -3.73 16.44
N ARG A 71 -0.39 -4.80 17.22
CA ARG A 71 -1.16 -5.11 18.44
C ARG A 71 -1.18 -4.00 19.49
N ARG A 72 -0.14 -3.14 19.49
CA ARG A 72 -0.04 -2.01 20.42
C ARG A 72 -0.62 -0.71 19.85
N ARG A 73 -0.77 -0.64 18.53
CA ARG A 73 -1.02 0.63 17.85
C ARG A 73 -2.39 0.75 17.24
N VAL A 74 -2.91 -0.34 16.68
CA VAL A 74 -4.16 -0.29 15.91
C VAL A 74 -5.32 -0.89 16.69
N PRO A 75 -6.55 -0.38 16.54
CA PRO A 75 -7.75 -1.06 17.03
C PRO A 75 -8.08 -2.25 16.12
N GLY A 76 -8.91 -3.17 16.62
CA GLY A 76 -9.37 -4.32 15.85
C GLY A 76 -8.46 -5.54 15.98
N GLU A 77 -8.77 -6.55 15.18
CA GLU A 77 -8.06 -7.82 15.18
C GLU A 77 -6.70 -7.70 14.48
N VAL A 78 -5.69 -8.41 15.03
CA VAL A 78 -4.34 -8.48 14.44
C VAL A 78 -3.89 -9.93 14.37
N ALA A 79 -3.60 -10.41 13.17
CA ALA A 79 -3.08 -11.75 12.92
C ALA A 79 -1.72 -11.71 12.23
N GLN A 80 -0.87 -12.71 12.49
CA GLN A 80 0.33 -12.97 11.71
C GLN A 80 0.00 -13.99 10.63
N ALA A 81 0.12 -13.62 9.37
CA ALA A 81 -0.05 -14.54 8.25
C ALA A 81 0.61 -14.01 6.98
N ASP A 82 0.94 -14.94 6.09
CA ASP A 82 1.27 -14.63 4.70
C ASP A 82 -0.01 -14.35 3.91
N VAL A 83 0.03 -13.37 3.02
CA VAL A 83 -1.11 -13.00 2.18
C VAL A 83 -1.53 -14.11 1.22
N THR A 84 -0.64 -15.06 0.94
CA THR A 84 -0.92 -16.26 0.14
C THR A 84 -1.65 -17.36 0.92
N THR A 85 -1.78 -17.22 2.27
CA THR A 85 -2.37 -18.24 3.16
C THR A 85 -2.99 -17.57 4.37
N LEU A 86 -4.17 -16.98 4.19
CA LEU A 86 -4.86 -16.20 5.21
C LEU A 86 -5.66 -17.12 6.14
N PRO A 87 -5.56 -16.97 7.49
CA PRO A 87 -6.20 -17.84 8.46
C PRO A 87 -7.68 -17.48 8.69
N PHE A 88 -8.41 -17.13 7.62
CA PHE A 88 -9.80 -16.73 7.68
C PHE A 88 -10.68 -17.63 6.83
N ALA A 89 -11.95 -17.73 7.21
CA ALA A 89 -12.96 -18.44 6.44
C ALA A 89 -13.23 -17.74 5.09
N ASP A 90 -13.81 -18.47 4.15
CA ASP A 90 -14.30 -17.92 2.90
C ASP A 90 -15.35 -16.84 3.17
N ALA A 91 -15.33 -15.78 2.39
CA ALA A 91 -16.29 -14.68 2.46
C ALA A 91 -16.40 -14.01 3.87
N ALA A 92 -15.30 -13.94 4.62
CA ALA A 92 -15.25 -13.34 5.94
C ALA A 92 -15.29 -11.80 5.92
N PHE A 93 -14.84 -11.16 4.83
CA PHE A 93 -14.69 -9.72 4.74
C PHE A 93 -15.54 -9.09 3.63
N ASP A 94 -15.95 -7.83 3.86
CA ASP A 94 -16.66 -7.02 2.86
C ASP A 94 -15.69 -6.36 1.88
N ALA A 95 -14.48 -6.06 2.35
CA ALA A 95 -13.45 -5.42 1.54
C ALA A 95 -12.04 -5.79 2.00
N ALA A 96 -11.06 -5.59 1.11
CA ALA A 96 -9.64 -5.75 1.41
C ALA A 96 -8.80 -4.61 0.83
N VAL A 97 -7.67 -4.36 1.48
CA VAL A 97 -6.64 -3.44 1.00
C VAL A 97 -5.28 -4.11 0.99
N LEU A 98 -4.55 -3.95 -0.13
CA LEU A 98 -3.17 -4.35 -0.34
C LEU A 98 -2.35 -3.10 -0.68
N GLY A 99 -1.78 -2.45 0.33
CA GLY A 99 -1.04 -1.20 0.17
C GLY A 99 0.46 -1.41 0.06
N GLU A 100 1.04 -1.50 -1.14
CA GLU A 100 2.47 -1.82 -1.37
C GLU A 100 2.81 -3.22 -0.81
N VAL A 101 2.11 -4.22 -1.28
CA VAL A 101 2.27 -5.62 -0.84
C VAL A 101 2.67 -6.54 -1.98
N LEU A 102 1.97 -6.46 -3.12
CA LEU A 102 2.15 -7.41 -4.23
C LEU A 102 3.56 -7.41 -4.83
N GLU A 103 4.27 -6.29 -4.74
CA GLU A 103 5.66 -6.17 -5.17
C GLU A 103 6.65 -6.96 -4.32
N HIS A 104 6.23 -7.40 -3.12
CA HIS A 104 7.04 -8.22 -2.21
C HIS A 104 6.74 -9.72 -2.36
N VAL A 105 5.65 -10.08 -3.03
CA VAL A 105 5.15 -11.46 -3.12
C VAL A 105 5.57 -12.09 -4.44
N GLU A 106 6.28 -13.23 -4.37
CA GLU A 106 6.67 -13.97 -5.58
C GLU A 106 5.45 -14.55 -6.32
N ASP A 107 4.49 -15.10 -5.60
CA ASP A 107 3.21 -15.59 -6.13
C ASP A 107 2.09 -14.55 -5.89
N ASP A 108 2.15 -13.43 -6.63
CA ASP A 108 1.16 -12.37 -6.55
C ASP A 108 -0.24 -12.82 -7.00
N ARG A 109 -0.31 -13.79 -7.92
CA ARG A 109 -1.57 -14.41 -8.32
C ARG A 109 -2.19 -15.22 -7.19
N GLY A 110 -1.42 -16.10 -6.54
CA GLY A 110 -1.89 -16.88 -5.39
C GLY A 110 -2.36 -15.97 -4.24
N ALA A 111 -1.65 -14.85 -4.00
CA ALA A 111 -2.07 -13.85 -3.03
C ALA A 111 -3.43 -13.23 -3.38
N LEU A 112 -3.66 -12.87 -4.65
CA LEU A 112 -4.92 -12.31 -5.10
C LEU A 112 -6.07 -13.34 -5.06
N GLU A 113 -5.83 -14.59 -5.46
CA GLU A 113 -6.80 -15.69 -5.34
C GLU A 113 -7.19 -15.92 -3.86
N GLU A 114 -6.23 -15.86 -2.94
CA GLU A 114 -6.48 -16.01 -1.50
C GLU A 114 -7.26 -14.82 -0.92
N VAL A 115 -6.93 -13.60 -1.33
CA VAL A 115 -7.71 -12.41 -0.96
C VAL A 115 -9.13 -12.50 -1.54
N ALA A 116 -9.29 -12.98 -2.76
CA ALA A 116 -10.62 -13.23 -3.34
C ALA A 116 -11.40 -14.27 -2.53
N ARG A 117 -10.76 -15.36 -2.07
CA ARG A 117 -11.41 -16.38 -1.24
C ARG A 117 -12.03 -15.79 0.03
N VAL A 118 -11.28 -14.94 0.74
CA VAL A 118 -11.73 -14.38 2.03
C VAL A 118 -12.70 -13.20 1.89
N LEU A 119 -12.80 -12.58 0.71
CA LEU A 119 -13.80 -11.56 0.41
C LEU A 119 -15.16 -12.19 0.09
N ARG A 120 -16.24 -11.50 0.39
CA ARG A 120 -17.59 -11.86 -0.09
C ARG A 120 -17.70 -11.62 -1.60
N PRO A 121 -18.56 -12.37 -2.35
CA PRO A 121 -18.88 -12.01 -3.73
C PRO A 121 -19.32 -10.52 -3.82
N GLY A 122 -18.80 -9.80 -4.79
CA GLY A 122 -18.98 -8.35 -4.89
C GLY A 122 -18.18 -7.53 -3.88
N GLY A 123 -17.34 -8.14 -3.06
CA GLY A 123 -16.46 -7.46 -2.11
C GLY A 123 -15.42 -6.58 -2.80
N VAL A 124 -15.08 -5.46 -2.19
CA VAL A 124 -14.22 -4.43 -2.76
C VAL A 124 -12.75 -4.70 -2.45
N LEU A 125 -11.88 -4.64 -3.46
CA LEU A 125 -10.43 -4.68 -3.32
C LEU A 125 -9.81 -3.34 -3.73
N ALA A 126 -8.96 -2.77 -2.88
CA ALA A 126 -8.08 -1.65 -3.25
C ALA A 126 -6.62 -2.07 -3.16
N VAL A 127 -5.86 -1.73 -4.19
CA VAL A 127 -4.43 -2.08 -4.30
C VAL A 127 -3.61 -0.83 -4.59
N SER A 128 -2.42 -0.72 -3.98
CA SER A 128 -1.37 0.15 -4.48
C SER A 128 -0.09 -0.63 -4.73
N VAL A 129 0.60 -0.30 -5.82
CA VAL A 129 1.91 -0.90 -6.19
C VAL A 129 2.81 0.15 -6.84
N PRO A 130 4.15 -0.02 -6.79
CA PRO A 130 5.09 0.82 -7.52
C PRO A 130 4.98 0.59 -9.04
N ALA A 131 4.98 1.70 -9.79
CA ALA A 131 4.86 1.69 -11.24
C ALA A 131 6.20 1.55 -11.96
N ASP A 132 6.12 1.12 -13.23
CA ASP A 132 7.19 1.09 -14.22
C ASP A 132 8.34 0.12 -13.88
N PRO A 133 8.29 -1.13 -14.41
CA PRO A 133 9.34 -2.13 -14.20
C PRO A 133 10.74 -1.65 -14.59
N LYS A 134 10.86 -0.72 -15.57
CA LYS A 134 12.15 -0.17 -16.01
C LYS A 134 12.80 0.72 -14.93
N ARG A 135 12.05 1.15 -13.95
CA ARG A 135 12.53 1.97 -12.82
C ARG A 135 12.91 1.15 -11.59
N PHE A 136 12.93 -0.18 -11.69
CA PHE A 136 13.41 -1.03 -10.62
C PHE A 136 14.86 -0.68 -10.25
N GLY A 137 15.08 -0.25 -9.01
CA GLY A 137 16.34 0.37 -8.62
C GLY A 137 16.82 0.05 -7.21
N PRO A 138 17.78 0.83 -6.70
CA PRO A 138 18.34 0.63 -5.36
C PRO A 138 17.29 0.70 -4.24
N SER A 139 16.33 1.62 -4.35
CA SER A 139 15.25 1.76 -3.36
C SER A 139 14.33 0.53 -3.30
N ASP A 140 14.08 -0.12 -4.45
CA ASP A 140 13.28 -1.34 -4.49
C ASP A 140 14.02 -2.51 -3.84
N ARG A 141 15.30 -2.67 -4.19
CA ARG A 141 16.14 -3.71 -3.57
C ARG A 141 16.29 -3.53 -2.07
N TRP A 142 16.43 -2.28 -1.61
CA TRP A 142 16.47 -1.96 -0.18
C TRP A 142 15.15 -2.33 0.50
N ALA A 143 14.01 -2.02 -0.12
CA ALA A 143 12.68 -2.35 0.38
C ALA A 143 12.35 -3.86 0.27
N GLY A 144 13.15 -4.67 -0.44
CA GLY A 144 12.88 -6.08 -0.66
C GLY A 144 11.83 -6.34 -1.73
N HIS A 145 11.63 -5.40 -2.67
CA HIS A 145 10.75 -5.64 -3.80
C HIS A 145 11.34 -6.69 -4.73
N VAL A 146 10.51 -7.55 -5.25
CA VAL A 146 10.86 -8.52 -6.30
C VAL A 146 10.48 -8.01 -7.69
N ARG A 147 9.55 -7.03 -7.76
CA ARG A 147 9.06 -6.42 -9.00
C ARG A 147 8.52 -5.01 -8.83
N ARG A 148 8.26 -4.36 -9.94
CA ARG A 148 7.33 -3.24 -10.13
C ARG A 148 6.34 -3.62 -11.22
N TYR A 149 5.21 -2.94 -11.30
CA TYR A 149 4.17 -3.26 -12.25
C TYR A 149 4.10 -2.25 -13.39
N SER A 150 3.91 -2.73 -14.61
CA SER A 150 3.22 -1.97 -15.63
C SER A 150 1.72 -1.99 -15.35
N ARG A 151 0.99 -1.05 -15.93
CA ARG A 151 -0.48 -1.03 -15.78
C ARG A 151 -1.11 -2.34 -16.24
N GLN A 152 -0.66 -2.87 -17.37
CA GLN A 152 -1.22 -4.10 -17.95
C GLN A 152 -0.95 -5.32 -17.08
N GLU A 153 0.26 -5.47 -16.54
CA GLU A 153 0.57 -6.58 -15.60
C GLU A 153 -0.31 -6.55 -14.37
N LEU A 154 -0.51 -5.37 -13.75
CA LEU A 154 -1.40 -5.23 -12.59
C LEU A 154 -2.86 -5.60 -12.92
N LEU A 155 -3.39 -5.11 -14.05
CA LEU A 155 -4.74 -5.44 -14.49
C LEU A 155 -4.89 -6.95 -14.72
N SER A 156 -3.92 -7.56 -15.43
CA SER A 156 -3.95 -8.99 -15.72
C SER A 156 -3.82 -9.85 -14.46
N ALA A 157 -2.99 -9.45 -13.49
CA ALA A 157 -2.85 -10.16 -12.22
C ALA A 157 -4.17 -10.13 -11.43
N CYS A 158 -4.82 -8.96 -11.30
CA CYS A 158 -6.10 -8.85 -10.61
C CYS A 158 -7.21 -9.68 -11.29
N GLN A 159 -7.30 -9.62 -12.62
CA GLN A 159 -8.28 -10.42 -13.36
C GLN A 159 -8.03 -11.92 -13.19
N ALA A 160 -6.77 -12.37 -13.26
CA ALA A 160 -6.41 -13.77 -13.04
C ALA A 160 -6.68 -14.23 -11.60
N GLY A 161 -6.62 -13.31 -10.62
CA GLY A 161 -6.94 -13.56 -9.22
C GLY A 161 -8.43 -13.53 -8.87
N GLY A 162 -9.36 -13.41 -9.88
CA GLY A 162 -10.82 -13.45 -9.65
C GLY A 162 -11.42 -12.08 -9.32
N PHE A 163 -10.88 -11.00 -9.94
CA PHE A 163 -11.38 -9.65 -9.73
C PHE A 163 -11.75 -8.96 -11.04
N THR A 164 -12.92 -8.34 -11.07
CA THR A 164 -13.27 -7.36 -12.10
C THR A 164 -12.72 -5.99 -11.73
N VAL A 165 -11.80 -5.46 -12.55
CA VAL A 165 -11.17 -4.16 -12.30
C VAL A 165 -12.08 -3.02 -12.74
N GLU A 166 -12.44 -2.16 -11.80
CA GLU A 166 -13.28 -0.97 -12.05
C GLU A 166 -12.45 0.25 -12.45
N ARG A 167 -11.37 0.49 -11.72
CA ARG A 167 -10.51 1.68 -11.90
C ARG A 167 -9.05 1.34 -11.65
N CYS A 168 -8.16 1.86 -12.49
CA CYS A 168 -6.73 1.86 -12.26
C CYS A 168 -6.19 3.26 -12.60
N ARG A 169 -5.54 3.92 -11.65
CA ARG A 169 -5.04 5.29 -11.78
C ARG A 169 -3.58 5.38 -11.40
N ALA A 170 -2.80 6.03 -12.23
CA ALA A 170 -1.42 6.42 -11.91
C ALA A 170 -1.42 7.56 -10.90
N TRP A 171 -0.40 7.62 -10.02
CA TRP A 171 -0.23 8.68 -9.03
C TRP A 171 1.22 9.11 -8.88
N GLY A 172 1.43 10.28 -8.28
CA GLY A 172 2.75 10.76 -7.86
C GLY A 172 3.46 11.65 -8.86
N PHE A 173 2.78 12.16 -9.88
CA PHE A 173 3.29 13.16 -10.82
C PHE A 173 2.67 14.52 -10.53
N PRO A 174 3.41 15.65 -10.66
CA PRO A 174 4.85 15.73 -10.94
C PRO A 174 5.73 15.82 -9.67
N PHE A 175 5.20 16.33 -8.55
CA PHE A 175 6.01 16.73 -7.40
C PHE A 175 6.52 15.55 -6.57
N ALA A 176 5.70 14.53 -6.36
CA ALA A 176 6.13 13.34 -5.63
C ALA A 176 7.21 12.56 -6.41
N ALA A 177 7.13 12.55 -7.76
CA ALA A 177 8.16 11.96 -8.62
C ALA A 177 9.49 12.71 -8.51
N LEU A 178 9.47 14.05 -8.52
CA LEU A 178 10.65 14.88 -8.33
C LEU A 178 11.24 14.69 -6.91
N TYR A 179 10.39 14.70 -5.89
CA TYR A 179 10.80 14.42 -4.51
C TYR A 179 11.47 13.05 -4.39
N HIS A 180 10.86 12.00 -4.97
CA HIS A 180 11.42 10.64 -4.93
C HIS A 180 12.81 10.60 -5.57
N ARG A 181 12.94 11.14 -6.79
CA ARG A 181 14.19 11.10 -7.57
C ARG A 181 15.34 11.89 -6.93
N TYR A 182 15.06 13.07 -6.37
CA TYR A 182 16.12 14.00 -5.97
C TYR A 182 16.37 14.05 -4.47
N LEU A 183 15.37 13.73 -3.64
CA LEU A 183 15.47 13.88 -2.19
C LEU A 183 15.34 12.53 -1.46
N TYR A 184 14.35 11.71 -1.82
CA TYR A 184 14.08 10.46 -1.12
C TYR A 184 15.20 9.42 -1.30
N GLU A 185 15.64 9.16 -2.53
CA GLU A 185 16.73 8.22 -2.80
C GLU A 185 18.03 8.65 -2.12
N ARG A 186 18.39 9.94 -2.20
CA ARG A 186 19.57 10.48 -1.50
C ARG A 186 19.47 10.40 0.02
N ARG A 187 18.26 10.47 0.56
CA ARG A 187 18.03 10.29 2.00
C ARG A 187 18.22 8.85 2.41
N LEU A 188 17.67 7.89 1.65
CA LEU A 188 17.86 6.46 1.89
C LEU A 188 19.35 6.07 1.93
N ASP A 189 20.12 6.57 0.95
CA ASP A 189 21.57 6.31 0.88
C ASP A 189 22.34 6.82 2.11
N ARG A 190 21.89 7.96 2.70
CA ARG A 190 22.61 8.63 3.79
C ARG A 190 22.15 8.21 5.18
N HIS A 191 20.89 7.91 5.37
CA HIS A 191 20.27 7.79 6.70
C HIS A 191 19.37 6.57 6.86
N GLY A 192 19.19 5.77 5.82
CA GLY A 192 18.20 4.69 5.82
C GLY A 192 16.77 5.22 6.06
N ALA A 193 15.89 4.37 6.58
CA ALA A 193 14.50 4.72 6.91
C ALA A 193 14.33 5.38 8.29
N SER A 194 15.38 5.99 8.85
CA SER A 194 15.32 6.61 10.19
C SER A 194 14.28 7.75 10.26
N ALA A 195 13.63 7.87 11.42
CA ALA A 195 12.66 8.92 11.69
C ALA A 195 13.26 10.33 11.48
N PRO A 196 12.48 11.31 10.98
CA PRO A 196 12.97 12.64 10.73
C PRO A 196 13.36 13.34 12.04
N ARG A 197 14.45 14.09 12.02
CA ARG A 197 14.88 14.93 13.14
C ARG A 197 13.86 16.04 13.38
N ARG A 198 13.74 16.53 14.63
CA ARG A 198 12.75 17.57 14.98
C ARG A 198 12.82 18.80 14.09
N TRP A 199 14.00 19.23 13.68
CA TRP A 199 14.20 20.39 12.82
C TRP A 199 13.80 20.17 11.35
N GLU A 200 13.69 18.91 10.89
CA GLU A 200 13.23 18.56 9.53
C GLU A 200 11.70 18.62 9.40
N ARG A 201 10.96 18.51 10.51
CA ARG A 201 9.50 18.43 10.52
C ARG A 201 8.78 19.59 9.81
N PRO A 202 9.17 20.88 10.02
CA PRO A 202 8.51 21.98 9.30
C PRO A 202 8.70 21.90 7.78
N ALA A 203 9.92 21.57 7.32
CA ALA A 203 10.20 21.42 5.90
C ALA A 203 9.40 20.24 5.28
N LEU A 204 9.27 19.14 6.01
CA LEU A 204 8.46 17.99 5.59
C LEU A 204 6.96 18.32 5.54
N ALA A 205 6.45 19.16 6.46
CA ALA A 205 5.07 19.60 6.44
C ALA A 205 4.77 20.49 5.21
N VAL A 206 5.65 21.42 4.87
CA VAL A 206 5.54 22.22 3.64
C VAL A 206 5.60 21.32 2.41
N LEU A 207 6.52 20.39 2.39
CA LEU A 207 6.63 19.42 1.29
C LEU A 207 5.37 18.56 1.17
N SER A 208 4.81 18.09 2.30
CA SER A 208 3.53 17.35 2.31
C SER A 208 2.41 18.17 1.67
N ALA A 209 2.33 19.46 1.97
CA ALA A 209 1.34 20.36 1.37
C ALA A 209 1.56 20.51 -0.15
N ILE A 210 2.80 20.66 -0.59
CA ILE A 210 3.14 20.73 -2.03
C ILE A 210 2.74 19.44 -2.74
N LEU A 211 3.04 18.29 -2.15
CA LEU A 211 2.70 17.00 -2.77
C LEU A 211 1.19 16.76 -2.90
N GLN A 212 0.34 17.44 -2.09
CA GLN A 212 -1.12 17.35 -2.28
C GLN A 212 -1.58 17.90 -3.64
N VAL A 213 -0.79 18.76 -4.29
CA VAL A 213 -1.10 19.27 -5.64
C VAL A 213 -1.13 18.12 -6.66
N ASP A 214 -0.37 17.05 -6.45
CA ASP A 214 -0.37 15.86 -7.32
C ASP A 214 -1.74 15.17 -7.40
N ARG A 215 -2.65 15.44 -6.46
CA ARG A 215 -4.04 14.96 -6.53
C ARG A 215 -4.78 15.45 -7.79
N LEU A 216 -4.39 16.59 -8.32
CA LEU A 216 -4.95 17.14 -9.57
C LEU A 216 -4.45 16.41 -10.82
N PHE A 217 -3.37 15.65 -10.69
CA PHE A 217 -2.70 14.93 -11.79
C PHE A 217 -2.86 13.41 -11.70
N VAL A 218 -3.76 12.93 -10.86
CA VAL A 218 -4.06 11.49 -10.75
C VAL A 218 -4.60 10.97 -12.09
N GLY A 219 -3.96 9.92 -12.61
CA GLY A 219 -4.21 9.36 -13.93
C GLY A 219 -3.14 9.70 -14.97
N VAL A 220 -2.23 10.63 -14.69
CA VAL A 220 -1.09 10.93 -15.58
C VAL A 220 -0.03 9.83 -15.40
N GLU A 221 0.15 9.00 -16.42
CA GLU A 221 1.07 7.85 -16.38
C GLU A 221 2.54 8.25 -16.52
N ARG A 222 2.82 9.33 -17.26
CA ARG A 222 4.19 9.79 -17.49
C ARG A 222 4.88 10.17 -16.19
N GLY A 223 5.89 9.38 -15.79
CA GLY A 223 6.65 9.63 -14.58
C GLY A 223 5.93 9.27 -13.27
N ALA A 224 4.81 8.56 -13.33
CA ALA A 224 4.08 8.10 -12.15
C ALA A 224 4.97 7.28 -11.22
N LEU A 225 4.72 7.37 -9.92
CA LEU A 225 5.42 6.57 -8.90
C LEU A 225 4.76 5.22 -8.69
N GLY A 226 3.45 5.14 -8.81
CA GLY A 226 2.71 3.92 -8.58
C GLY A 226 1.35 3.92 -9.26
N TYR A 227 0.68 2.79 -9.16
CA TYR A 227 -0.73 2.61 -9.53
C TYR A 227 -1.58 2.41 -8.28
N LEU A 228 -2.79 2.94 -8.35
CA LEU A 228 -3.89 2.68 -7.43
C LEU A 228 -4.99 1.99 -8.21
N LEU A 229 -5.45 0.86 -7.73
CA LEU A 229 -6.45 0.05 -8.39
C LEU A 229 -7.62 -0.21 -7.45
N LEU A 230 -8.82 -0.15 -8.00
CA LEU A 230 -10.07 -0.57 -7.36
C LEU A 230 -10.69 -1.67 -8.21
N ALA A 231 -11.09 -2.75 -7.55
CA ALA A 231 -11.71 -3.90 -8.18
C ALA A 231 -12.79 -4.48 -7.27
N THR A 232 -13.64 -5.31 -7.83
CA THR A 232 -14.64 -6.11 -7.12
C THR A 232 -14.38 -7.59 -7.34
N ARG A 233 -14.62 -8.40 -6.32
CA ARG A 233 -14.59 -9.85 -6.41
C ARG A 233 -15.74 -10.33 -7.32
N ASP A 234 -15.44 -11.19 -8.27
CA ASP A 234 -16.39 -11.84 -9.18
C ASP A 234 -17.38 -12.76 -8.43
#